data_1620345b98040f7da796cb8d04930629
#
_entry.id   1620345b98040f7da796cb8d04930629
#
_cell.length_a   1.000
_cell.length_b   1.000
_cell.length_c   1.000
_cell.angle_alpha   90.00
_cell.angle_beta   90.00
_cell.angle_gamma   90.00
#
_symmetry.space_group_name_H-M   'P 1'
#
loop_
_entity.id
_entity.type
_entity.pdbx_description
1 polymer ?
#
loop_
_entity_poly.entity_id
_entity_poly.type
_entity_poly.pdbx_seq_one_letter_code
_entity_poly.pdbx_strand_id
1 'polypeptide(L)'
;RALSRDLGRDLGTVALVTALRQLSVVQFYADHAISLDFLEKLPHSAAALEHLHPVVSALDDIPALPISGNEATKLRHGQTLPAISASAQDRFQALLTGATAIAMEGNRPVALVVVKAGAVCPVRVLNI
;
A
#
# COMPACT_ATOMS: atom_id res chain seq x y z
N ARG A 1 -19.85 -12.66 -5.06
CA ARG A 1 -21.18 -12.73 -5.77
C ARG A 1 -21.02 -13.23 -7.21
N ALA A 2 -20.00 -12.76 -7.95
CA ALA A 2 -19.75 -13.22 -9.33
C ALA A 2 -19.52 -14.74 -9.40
N LEU A 3 -18.64 -15.26 -8.54
CA LEU A 3 -18.35 -16.69 -8.47
C LEU A 3 -19.60 -17.56 -8.25
N SER A 4 -20.48 -17.16 -7.34
CA SER A 4 -21.73 -17.89 -7.08
C SER A 4 -22.64 -17.92 -8.32
N ARG A 5 -22.76 -16.78 -9.00
CA ARG A 5 -23.55 -16.69 -10.23
C ARG A 5 -22.96 -17.56 -11.36
N ASP A 6 -21.66 -17.52 -11.53
CA ASP A 6 -20.98 -18.25 -12.61
C ASP A 6 -21.05 -19.77 -12.34
N LEU A 7 -20.85 -20.20 -11.09
CA LEU A 7 -21.05 -21.57 -10.66
C LEU A 7 -22.50 -22.05 -10.91
N GLY A 8 -23.50 -21.21 -10.61
CA GLY A 8 -24.90 -21.52 -10.89
C GLY A 8 -25.17 -21.75 -12.39
N ARG A 9 -24.56 -20.91 -13.24
CA ARG A 9 -24.67 -21.08 -14.71
C ARG A 9 -24.03 -22.37 -15.19
N ASP A 10 -22.82 -22.67 -14.73
CA ASP A 10 -22.08 -23.87 -15.14
C ASP A 10 -22.80 -25.17 -14.72
N LEU A 11 -23.50 -25.14 -13.59
CA LEU A 11 -24.30 -26.27 -13.09
C LEU A 11 -25.74 -26.28 -13.63
N GLY A 12 -26.10 -25.34 -14.51
CA GLY A 12 -27.47 -25.26 -15.07
C GLY A 12 -28.55 -24.93 -14.05
N THR A 13 -28.18 -24.21 -12.97
CA THR A 13 -29.07 -23.86 -11.86
C THR A 13 -28.91 -22.42 -11.43
N VAL A 14 -29.60 -22.02 -10.37
CA VAL A 14 -29.39 -20.71 -9.71
C VAL A 14 -28.63 -20.89 -8.42
N ALA A 15 -27.65 -20.03 -8.17
CA ALA A 15 -26.91 -20.01 -6.93
C ALA A 15 -26.91 -18.60 -6.32
N LEU A 16 -26.96 -18.53 -4.99
CA LEU A 16 -26.89 -17.28 -4.23
C LEU A 16 -25.92 -17.43 -3.06
N VAL A 17 -25.34 -16.30 -2.65
CA VAL A 17 -24.49 -16.24 -1.46
C VAL A 17 -25.36 -15.96 -0.25
N THR A 18 -25.43 -16.90 0.68
CA THR A 18 -26.17 -16.77 1.95
C THR A 18 -25.33 -16.14 3.06
N ALA A 19 -24.02 -16.37 3.03
CA ALA A 19 -23.09 -15.77 3.98
C ALA A 19 -21.72 -15.53 3.31
N LEU A 20 -21.10 -14.41 3.64
CA LEU A 20 -19.78 -14.05 3.20
C LEU A 20 -19.04 -13.37 4.35
N ARG A 21 -17.89 -13.90 4.73
CA ARG A 21 -17.01 -13.31 5.74
C ARG A 21 -15.61 -13.16 5.18
N GLN A 22 -15.10 -11.95 5.23
CA GLN A 22 -13.70 -11.68 4.92
C GLN A 22 -12.84 -12.01 6.14
N LEU A 23 -11.88 -12.91 5.99
CA LEU A 23 -11.01 -13.37 7.06
C LEU A 23 -9.68 -12.61 7.10
N SER A 24 -9.24 -12.12 5.95
CA SER A 24 -8.01 -11.33 5.84
C SER A 24 -8.04 -10.37 4.66
N VAL A 25 -7.24 -9.31 4.76
CA VAL A 25 -6.91 -8.38 3.68
C VAL A 25 -5.43 -8.11 3.78
N VAL A 26 -4.63 -8.56 2.78
CA VAL A 26 -3.17 -8.48 2.81
C VAL A 26 -2.68 -9.14 4.11
N GLN A 27 -2.04 -8.40 5.00
CA GLN A 27 -1.56 -8.87 6.31
C GLN A 27 -2.52 -8.56 7.48
N PHE A 28 -3.69 -8.01 7.23
CA PHE A 28 -4.69 -7.75 8.27
C PHE A 28 -5.63 -8.95 8.38
N TYR A 29 -5.69 -9.57 9.55
CA TYR A 29 -6.50 -10.74 9.84
C TYR A 29 -7.65 -10.40 10.77
N ALA A 30 -8.80 -11.08 10.60
CA ALA A 30 -10.00 -10.85 11.39
C ALA A 30 -9.80 -11.10 12.88
N ASP A 31 -8.89 -12.01 13.23
CA ASP A 31 -8.56 -12.38 14.62
C ASP A 31 -7.82 -11.24 15.37
N HIS A 32 -7.13 -10.36 14.63
CA HIS A 32 -6.45 -9.18 15.17
C HIS A 32 -7.30 -7.91 15.10
N ALA A 33 -8.53 -8.03 14.55
CA ALA A 33 -9.43 -6.90 14.45
C ALA A 33 -10.03 -6.53 15.82
N ILE A 34 -10.11 -5.24 16.09
CA ILE A 34 -10.79 -4.71 17.27
C ILE A 34 -12.25 -4.41 16.93
N SER A 35 -13.16 -4.60 17.89
CA SER A 35 -14.58 -4.35 17.67
C SER A 35 -14.90 -2.84 17.69
N LEU A 36 -15.97 -2.45 17.00
CA LEU A 36 -16.47 -1.06 17.05
C LEU A 36 -16.85 -0.64 18.47
N ASP A 37 -17.48 -1.52 19.22
CA ASP A 37 -17.84 -1.26 20.62
C ASP A 37 -16.62 -0.97 21.51
N PHE A 38 -15.49 -1.59 21.19
CA PHE A 38 -14.23 -1.29 21.89
C PHE A 38 -13.71 0.08 21.49
N LEU A 39 -13.72 0.42 20.19
CA LEU A 39 -13.30 1.75 19.71
C LEU A 39 -14.16 2.87 20.25
N GLU A 40 -15.48 2.68 20.34
CA GLU A 40 -16.41 3.67 20.89
C GLU A 40 -16.15 3.98 22.38
N LYS A 41 -15.64 2.99 23.13
CA LYS A 41 -15.29 3.13 24.54
C LYS A 41 -13.91 3.73 24.77
N LEU A 42 -13.08 3.81 23.74
CA LEU A 42 -11.78 4.46 23.86
C LEU A 42 -11.99 5.97 23.99
N PRO A 43 -11.41 6.61 25.03
CA PRO A 43 -11.38 8.05 25.09
C PRO A 43 -10.66 8.59 23.86
N HIS A 44 -11.07 9.75 23.33
CA HIS A 44 -10.44 10.45 22.19
C HIS A 44 -9.01 10.92 22.53
N SER A 45 -8.15 10.01 22.91
CA SER A 45 -6.84 10.27 23.49
C SER A 45 -5.76 9.40 22.85
N ALA A 46 -4.54 9.57 23.29
CA ALA A 46 -3.37 8.79 22.89
C ALA A 46 -3.61 7.27 22.90
N ALA A 47 -4.48 6.75 23.77
CA ALA A 47 -4.83 5.32 23.81
C ALA A 47 -5.43 4.79 22.49
N ALA A 48 -6.19 5.61 21.76
CA ALA A 48 -6.73 5.21 20.46
C ALA A 48 -5.62 5.12 19.40
N LEU A 49 -4.57 5.92 19.52
CA LEU A 49 -3.43 5.93 18.59
C LEU A 49 -2.56 4.68 18.72
N GLU A 50 -2.54 4.03 19.89
CA GLU A 50 -1.79 2.78 20.13
C GLU A 50 -2.32 1.62 19.26
N HIS A 51 -3.58 1.71 18.81
CA HIS A 51 -4.21 0.72 17.93
C HIS A 51 -4.05 1.02 16.44
N LEU A 52 -3.41 2.14 16.09
CA LEU A 52 -3.11 2.46 14.70
C LEU A 52 -1.85 1.73 14.23
N HIS A 53 -1.99 0.95 13.18
CA HIS A 53 -0.85 0.38 12.50
C HIS A 53 -0.14 1.43 11.64
N PRO A 54 1.20 1.38 11.53
CA PRO A 54 1.95 2.23 10.60
C PRO A 54 1.43 2.03 9.16
N VAL A 55 1.38 3.10 8.37
CA VAL A 55 0.94 3.02 6.95
C VAL A 55 1.79 2.03 6.15
N VAL A 56 3.07 1.89 6.48
CA VAL A 56 3.99 0.93 5.83
C VAL A 56 3.47 -0.50 5.96
N SER A 57 2.79 -0.84 7.06
CA SER A 57 2.20 -2.17 7.24
C SER A 57 1.17 -2.53 6.16
N ALA A 58 0.44 -1.55 5.64
CA ALA A 58 -0.52 -1.78 4.55
C ALA A 58 0.13 -1.84 3.15
N LEU A 59 1.43 -1.55 3.06
CA LEU A 59 2.20 -1.42 1.82
C LEU A 59 3.34 -2.44 1.72
N ASP A 60 3.35 -3.46 2.59
CA ASP A 60 4.44 -4.43 2.75
C ASP A 60 4.71 -5.25 1.49
N ASP A 61 3.69 -5.46 0.66
CA ASP A 61 3.81 -6.15 -0.63
C ASP A 61 4.42 -5.27 -1.73
N ILE A 62 4.65 -3.98 -1.47
CA ILE A 62 5.19 -3.03 -2.45
C ILE A 62 6.69 -2.85 -2.20
N PRO A 63 7.55 -3.07 -3.20
CA PRO A 63 8.99 -2.93 -3.03
C PRO A 63 9.37 -1.51 -2.59
N ALA A 64 10.23 -1.43 -1.56
CA ALA A 64 10.72 -0.18 -1.03
C ALA A 64 11.88 0.37 -1.88
N LEU A 65 11.82 1.65 -2.20
CA LEU A 65 12.88 2.40 -2.87
C LEU A 65 13.48 3.40 -1.87
N PRO A 66 14.69 3.17 -1.33
CA PRO A 66 15.34 4.14 -0.45
C PRO A 66 15.72 5.40 -1.21
N ILE A 67 15.37 6.56 -0.65
CA ILE A 67 15.65 7.88 -1.20
C ILE A 67 16.33 8.78 -0.17
N SER A 68 17.06 9.79 -0.65
CA SER A 68 17.64 10.83 0.19
C SER A 68 16.62 11.91 0.57
N GLY A 69 16.92 12.74 1.59
CA GLY A 69 16.05 13.85 2.01
C GLY A 69 15.80 14.88 0.90
N ASN A 70 16.80 15.15 0.04
CA ASN A 70 16.62 16.03 -1.11
C ASN A 70 15.67 15.44 -2.15
N GLU A 71 15.76 14.14 -2.41
CA GLU A 71 14.86 13.40 -3.30
C GLU A 71 13.43 13.35 -2.72
N ALA A 72 13.30 13.13 -1.42
CA ALA A 72 12.03 13.16 -0.71
C ALA A 72 11.33 14.52 -0.85
N THR A 73 12.08 15.60 -0.71
CA THR A 73 11.56 16.97 -0.89
C THR A 73 11.02 17.17 -2.31
N LYS A 74 11.75 16.72 -3.32
CA LYS A 74 11.31 16.81 -4.72
C LYS A 74 10.02 16.01 -4.97
N LEU A 75 9.96 14.76 -4.46
CA LEU A 75 8.78 13.91 -4.60
C LEU A 75 7.56 14.50 -3.89
N ARG A 76 7.73 15.11 -2.70
CA ARG A 76 6.65 15.81 -1.98
C ARG A 76 6.05 16.96 -2.79
N HIS A 77 6.86 17.59 -3.65
CA HIS A 77 6.40 18.62 -4.59
C HIS A 77 5.92 18.07 -5.93
N GLY A 78 5.79 16.74 -6.06
CA GLY A 78 5.32 16.11 -7.29
C GLY A 78 6.35 16.07 -8.43
N GLN A 79 7.63 16.37 -8.13
CA GLN A 79 8.69 16.39 -9.13
C GLN A 79 9.21 14.96 -9.39
N THR A 80 9.59 14.69 -10.62
CA THR A 80 10.25 13.43 -11.01
C THR A 80 11.72 13.43 -10.61
N LEU A 81 12.26 12.24 -10.28
CA LEU A 81 13.67 12.06 -10.00
C LEU A 81 14.34 11.40 -11.20
N PRO A 82 15.37 12.04 -11.81
CA PRO A 82 16.13 11.39 -12.87
C PRO A 82 17.00 10.27 -12.30
N ALA A 83 17.01 9.10 -12.94
CA ALA A 83 17.86 7.96 -12.59
C ALA A 83 19.27 8.12 -13.22
N ILE A 84 19.91 9.28 -13.05
CA ILE A 84 21.12 9.66 -13.80
C ILE A 84 22.41 9.16 -13.14
N SER A 85 22.41 8.76 -11.86
CA SER A 85 23.63 8.27 -11.21
C SER A 85 23.75 6.75 -11.29
N ALA A 86 24.96 6.22 -11.50
CA ALA A 86 25.21 4.78 -11.51
C ALA A 86 24.72 4.09 -10.24
N SER A 87 24.89 4.74 -9.07
CA SER A 87 24.38 4.26 -7.78
C SER A 87 22.84 4.29 -7.70
N ALA A 88 22.17 5.13 -8.47
CA ALA A 88 20.72 5.13 -8.60
C ALA A 88 20.24 4.02 -9.55
N GLN A 89 20.98 3.76 -10.64
CA GLN A 89 20.62 2.69 -11.57
C GLN A 89 20.56 1.32 -10.91
N ASP A 90 21.50 0.98 -10.04
CA ASP A 90 21.48 -0.30 -9.31
C ASP A 90 20.28 -0.41 -8.36
N ARG A 91 19.89 0.69 -7.72
CA ARG A 91 18.67 0.74 -6.87
C ARG A 91 17.38 0.62 -7.69
N PHE A 92 17.37 1.14 -8.91
CA PHE A 92 16.20 1.15 -9.80
C PHE A 92 16.11 -0.08 -10.71
N GLN A 93 17.23 -0.78 -10.96
CA GLN A 93 17.22 -2.02 -11.75
C GLN A 93 16.41 -3.14 -11.08
N ALA A 94 16.34 -3.15 -9.74
CA ALA A 94 15.47 -4.06 -9.01
C ALA A 94 13.97 -3.78 -9.24
N LEU A 95 13.64 -2.57 -9.72
CA LEU A 95 12.28 -2.19 -10.06
C LEU A 95 12.09 -2.31 -11.57
N LEU A 96 11.35 -3.34 -11.98
CA LEU A 96 10.95 -3.50 -13.38
C LEU A 96 10.26 -2.23 -13.87
N THR A 97 10.57 -1.79 -15.08
CA THR A 97 9.90 -0.64 -15.72
C THR A 97 8.39 -0.81 -15.64
N GLY A 98 7.71 0.15 -15.04
CA GLY A 98 6.26 0.12 -14.83
C GLY A 98 5.79 -0.48 -13.50
N ALA A 99 6.68 -1.08 -12.71
CA ALA A 99 6.33 -1.54 -11.37
C ALA A 99 6.13 -0.34 -10.41
N THR A 100 5.15 -0.47 -9.52
CA THR A 100 4.94 0.48 -8.43
C THR A 100 5.90 0.17 -7.28
N ALA A 101 6.51 1.20 -6.72
CA ALA A 101 7.36 1.11 -5.54
C ALA A 101 6.96 2.16 -4.51
N ILE A 102 7.37 1.98 -3.27
CA ILE A 102 7.23 2.98 -2.22
C ILE A 102 8.56 3.69 -1.98
N ALA A 103 8.60 5.00 -2.19
CA ALA A 103 9.77 5.83 -1.90
C ALA A 103 9.88 6.05 -0.38
N MET A 104 11.02 5.63 0.20
CA MET A 104 11.27 5.63 1.65
C MET A 104 12.44 6.55 2.00
N GLU A 105 12.20 7.54 2.86
CA GLU A 105 13.23 8.34 3.53
C GLU A 105 13.52 7.72 4.90
N GLY A 106 14.55 6.88 4.99
CA GLY A 106 14.74 6.02 6.17
C GLY A 106 13.55 5.09 6.38
N ASN A 107 12.85 5.21 7.50
CA ASN A 107 11.65 4.44 7.82
C ASN A 107 10.34 5.17 7.48
N ARG A 108 10.42 6.36 6.88
CA ARG A 108 9.25 7.18 6.58
C ARG A 108 8.85 7.04 5.11
N PRO A 109 7.63 6.59 4.81
CA PRO A 109 7.14 6.55 3.44
C PRO A 109 6.82 7.97 2.95
N VAL A 110 7.21 8.27 1.72
CA VAL A 110 7.09 9.61 1.11
C VAL A 110 6.07 9.62 -0.03
N ALA A 111 6.18 8.66 -0.93
CA ALA A 111 5.30 8.58 -2.09
C ALA A 111 5.25 7.17 -2.66
N LEU A 112 4.13 6.81 -3.29
CA LEU A 112 4.10 5.74 -4.26
C LEU A 112 4.65 6.28 -5.58
N VAL A 113 5.58 5.54 -6.16
CA VAL A 113 6.31 5.94 -7.36
C VAL A 113 6.28 4.82 -8.40
N VAL A 114 6.51 5.19 -9.64
CA VAL A 114 6.69 4.25 -10.74
C VAL A 114 7.92 4.64 -11.54
N VAL A 115 8.70 3.65 -12.00
CA VAL A 115 9.85 3.90 -12.87
C VAL A 115 9.38 3.92 -14.32
N LYS A 116 9.54 5.06 -15.01
CA LYS A 116 9.21 5.26 -16.43
C LYS A 116 10.35 5.96 -17.14
N ALA A 117 10.78 5.41 -18.27
CA ALA A 117 11.81 6.01 -19.14
C ALA A 117 13.07 6.45 -18.38
N GLY A 118 13.52 5.66 -17.39
CA GLY A 118 14.72 6.00 -16.60
C GLY A 118 14.52 7.14 -15.58
N ALA A 119 13.29 7.46 -15.23
CA ALA A 119 12.94 8.43 -14.19
C ALA A 119 11.97 7.81 -13.18
N VAL A 120 12.05 8.26 -11.92
CA VAL A 120 11.11 7.93 -10.85
C VAL A 120 10.03 8.99 -10.83
N CYS A 121 8.82 8.58 -11.19
CA CYS A 121 7.67 9.46 -11.26
C CYS A 121 6.76 9.23 -10.06
N PRO A 122 6.39 10.25 -9.28
CA PRO A 122 5.43 10.11 -8.19
C PRO A 122 4.04 9.83 -8.77
N VAL A 123 3.39 8.79 -8.26
CA VAL A 123 1.99 8.44 -8.57
C VAL A 123 1.09 9.02 -7.49
N ARG A 124 1.52 8.93 -6.23
CA ARG A 124 0.79 9.47 -5.09
C ARG A 124 1.74 9.89 -3.98
N VAL A 125 1.70 11.14 -3.60
CA VAL A 125 2.41 11.64 -2.42
C VAL A 125 1.63 11.28 -1.15
N LEU A 126 2.33 10.82 -0.13
CA LEU A 126 1.77 10.46 1.16
C LEU A 126 1.96 11.63 2.14
N ASN A 127 0.85 12.17 2.64
CA ASN A 127 0.85 13.26 3.63
C ASN A 127 0.68 12.66 5.04
N ILE A 128 1.76 12.10 5.57
CA ILE A 128 1.85 11.44 6.87
C ILE A 128 3.07 11.90 7.66
#